data_12c8b4728c90f2ab89d3bfcc91522883
#
_entry.id   12c8b4728c90f2ab89d3bfcc91522883
#
_cell.length_a   1.000
_cell.length_b   1.000
_cell.length_c   1.000
_cell.angle_alpha   90.00
_cell.angle_beta   90.00
_cell.angle_gamma   90.00
#
_symmetry.space_group_name_H-M   'P 1'
#
loop_
_entity.id
_entity.type
_entity.pdbx_description
1 polymer ?
#
loop_
_entity_poly.entity_id
_entity_poly.type
_entity_poly.pdbx_seq_one_letter_code
_entity_poly.pdbx_strand_id
1 'polypeptide(L)'
;MRACRPRSAVLLLALVALAVAPPALGSRDAGLAALQVALKSRGLYRGSIDGLKGPLTTKAVKRFQRRAGLVVDGVPGTKTRRALGPYGRHVLGSRPLKRGAAGWDVAALQFVLAWHGFPSSTFDGGLGQHTLRALKRFQRWAGLKPDGVAGPSTYAALRSPLATCPIALAWPLVGPVSDVFGPRANRFHAGLDIAAPRGTSVESAAPGRVVFAGFSLGGFGNLVIVNHTDGVATMYAHLDTIAVGRQQVVPGGFHLGTVGATGDATGPHLHFEVRVRGAAVDPLPALP
;
A
#
# COMPACT_ATOMS: atom_id res chain seq x y z
N MET A 1 34.25 49.43 -29.62
CA MET A 1 33.35 49.38 -28.46
C MET A 1 32.32 48.28 -28.70
N ARG A 2 32.49 47.12 -28.06
CA ARG A 2 31.52 45.99 -28.15
C ARG A 2 30.78 45.90 -26.81
N ALA A 3 29.48 46.13 -26.85
CA ALA A 3 28.61 46.07 -25.67
C ALA A 3 28.40 44.62 -25.20
N CYS A 4 28.73 44.37 -23.94
CA CYS A 4 28.50 43.10 -23.24
C CYS A 4 27.04 43.04 -22.80
N ARG A 5 26.28 42.04 -23.22
CA ARG A 5 24.91 41.77 -22.75
C ARG A 5 24.96 40.89 -21.52
N PRO A 6 24.20 41.19 -20.43
CA PRO A 6 24.14 40.32 -19.27
C PRO A 6 23.32 39.08 -19.58
N ARG A 7 23.84 37.89 -19.21
CA ARG A 7 23.11 36.62 -19.19
C ARG A 7 22.19 36.60 -17.98
N SER A 8 20.90 36.65 -18.19
CA SER A 8 19.88 36.41 -17.13
C SER A 8 19.91 34.95 -16.70
N ALA A 9 20.37 34.71 -15.49
CA ALA A 9 20.25 33.40 -14.83
C ALA A 9 18.81 33.24 -14.38
N VAL A 10 18.09 32.30 -14.99
CA VAL A 10 16.77 31.87 -14.55
C VAL A 10 16.99 30.91 -13.36
N LEU A 11 16.70 31.41 -12.17
CA LEU A 11 16.70 30.59 -10.94
C LEU A 11 15.45 29.71 -10.96
N LEU A 12 15.59 28.45 -11.30
CA LEU A 12 14.51 27.46 -11.11
C LEU A 12 14.39 27.17 -9.61
N LEU A 13 13.40 27.76 -8.96
CA LEU A 13 12.98 27.33 -7.63
C LEU A 13 12.28 25.97 -7.79
N ALA A 14 12.97 24.89 -7.44
CA ALA A 14 12.37 23.60 -7.25
C ALA A 14 11.54 23.65 -5.96
N LEU A 15 10.21 23.73 -6.07
CA LEU A 15 9.29 23.49 -4.94
C LEU A 15 9.40 21.99 -4.60
N VAL A 16 10.22 21.67 -3.62
CA VAL A 16 10.19 20.37 -2.95
C VAL A 16 8.93 20.35 -2.09
N ALA A 17 7.86 19.75 -2.59
CA ALA A 17 6.73 19.40 -1.75
C ALA A 17 7.23 18.36 -0.74
N LEU A 18 7.37 18.76 0.54
CA LEU A 18 7.63 17.83 1.63
C LEU A 18 6.46 16.84 1.68
N ALA A 19 6.62 15.66 1.09
CA ALA A 19 5.73 14.54 1.32
C ALA A 19 5.90 14.14 2.79
N VAL A 20 4.90 14.42 3.63
CA VAL A 20 4.85 13.92 5.00
C VAL A 20 4.74 12.41 4.89
N ALA A 21 5.82 11.69 5.23
CA ALA A 21 5.81 10.24 5.25
C ALA A 21 4.65 9.73 6.13
N PRO A 22 3.88 8.74 5.68
CA PRO A 22 2.80 8.19 6.50
C PRO A 22 3.40 7.63 7.78
N PRO A 23 2.76 7.83 8.95
CA PRO A 23 3.25 7.30 10.21
C PRO A 23 3.37 5.77 10.14
N ALA A 24 4.45 5.23 10.72
CA ALA A 24 4.70 3.79 10.79
C ALA A 24 3.51 3.05 11.45
N LEU A 25 3.40 1.72 11.23
CA LEU A 25 2.31 0.90 11.79
C LEU A 25 2.16 1.04 13.31
N GLY A 26 3.24 1.34 14.05
CA GLY A 26 3.23 1.53 15.51
C GLY A 26 2.28 2.62 16.04
N SER A 27 1.86 3.57 15.19
CA SER A 27 0.84 4.58 15.53
C SER A 27 -0.57 4.22 15.03
N ARG A 28 -0.75 3.11 14.31
CA ARG A 28 -2.02 2.70 13.69
C ARG A 28 -2.60 1.49 14.41
N ASP A 29 -3.88 1.57 14.75
CA ASP A 29 -4.57 0.53 15.51
C ASP A 29 -5.43 -0.33 14.57
N ALA A 30 -5.17 -1.64 14.54
CA ALA A 30 -5.93 -2.59 13.75
C ALA A 30 -7.40 -2.71 14.20
N GLY A 31 -7.68 -2.48 15.49
CA GLY A 31 -9.05 -2.41 16.01
C GLY A 31 -9.78 -1.16 15.54
N LEU A 32 -9.09 -0.01 15.46
CA LEU A 32 -9.66 1.20 14.84
C LEU A 32 -9.91 1.00 13.35
N ALA A 33 -9.00 0.34 12.63
CA ALA A 33 -9.23 0.00 11.23
C ALA A 33 -10.47 -0.90 11.06
N ALA A 34 -10.63 -1.91 11.91
CA ALA A 34 -11.82 -2.77 11.92
C ALA A 34 -13.11 -1.99 12.25
N LEU A 35 -13.06 -1.01 13.17
CA LEU A 35 -14.16 -0.09 13.43
C LEU A 35 -14.52 0.73 12.18
N GLN A 36 -13.53 1.28 11.50
CA GLN A 36 -13.72 2.05 10.27
C GLN A 36 -14.37 1.18 9.18
N VAL A 37 -13.94 -0.08 9.01
CA VAL A 37 -14.60 -1.07 8.13
C VAL A 37 -16.07 -1.27 8.52
N ALA A 38 -16.35 -1.53 9.80
CA ALA A 38 -17.69 -1.75 10.31
C ALA A 38 -18.61 -0.54 10.13
N LEU A 39 -18.10 0.66 10.26
CA LEU A 39 -18.85 1.91 10.04
C LEU A 39 -19.01 2.22 8.56
N LYS A 40 -18.02 1.89 7.73
CA LYS A 40 -18.05 2.08 6.28
C LYS A 40 -19.06 1.14 5.62
N SER A 41 -19.14 -0.12 6.05
CA SER A 41 -20.14 -1.09 5.55
C SER A 41 -21.58 -0.66 5.84
N ARG A 42 -21.79 0.26 6.80
CA ARG A 42 -23.10 0.86 7.14
C ARG A 42 -23.33 2.25 6.52
N GLY A 43 -22.43 2.69 5.63
CA GLY A 43 -22.52 4.02 4.99
C GLY A 43 -22.26 5.20 5.94
N LEU A 44 -21.70 4.94 7.14
CA LEU A 44 -21.49 5.97 8.16
C LEU A 44 -20.10 6.59 8.13
N TYR A 45 -19.11 5.90 7.56
CA TYR A 45 -17.73 6.35 7.44
C TYR A 45 -17.33 6.47 5.98
N ARG A 46 -16.75 7.63 5.59
CA ARG A 46 -16.33 7.92 4.21
C ARG A 46 -14.82 8.11 4.06
N GLY A 47 -14.07 8.11 5.17
CA GLY A 47 -12.61 8.22 5.16
C GLY A 47 -11.91 6.95 4.67
N SER A 48 -10.58 7.01 4.60
CA SER A 48 -9.72 5.84 4.39
C SER A 48 -9.71 4.94 5.62
N ILE A 49 -9.54 3.63 5.41
CA ILE A 49 -9.36 2.65 6.49
C ILE A 49 -7.90 2.73 6.94
N ASP A 50 -7.56 3.70 7.75
CA ASP A 50 -6.19 4.08 8.13
C ASP A 50 -5.77 3.63 9.53
N GLY A 51 -6.72 3.16 10.34
CA GLY A 51 -6.46 2.75 11.72
C GLY A 51 -6.15 3.92 12.66
N LEU A 52 -6.46 5.16 12.27
CA LEU A 52 -6.20 6.36 13.07
C LEU A 52 -7.48 6.89 13.72
N LYS A 53 -7.32 7.39 14.96
CA LYS A 53 -8.38 8.12 15.62
C LYS A 53 -8.42 9.55 15.08
N GLY A 54 -9.50 9.91 14.40
CA GLY A 54 -9.65 11.24 13.81
C GLY A 54 -11.10 11.76 13.87
N PRO A 55 -11.33 13.01 13.47
CA PRO A 55 -12.65 13.64 13.48
C PRO A 55 -13.71 12.88 12.69
N LEU A 56 -13.32 12.31 11.52
CA LEU A 56 -14.22 11.53 10.68
C LEU A 56 -14.66 10.23 11.37
N THR A 57 -13.73 9.54 12.04
CA THR A 57 -14.02 8.31 12.80
C THR A 57 -14.95 8.63 13.96
N THR A 58 -14.64 9.66 14.75
CA THR A 58 -15.47 10.11 15.89
C THR A 58 -16.88 10.51 15.45
N LYS A 59 -17.00 11.27 14.34
CA LYS A 59 -18.29 11.66 13.77
C LYS A 59 -19.11 10.43 13.32
N ALA A 60 -18.46 9.43 12.72
CA ALA A 60 -19.10 8.20 12.29
C ALA A 60 -19.57 7.35 13.49
N VAL A 61 -18.77 7.26 14.56
CA VAL A 61 -19.17 6.61 15.82
C VAL A 61 -20.39 7.28 16.42
N LYS A 62 -20.41 8.60 16.56
CA LYS A 62 -21.57 9.36 17.09
C LYS A 62 -22.83 9.13 16.25
N ARG A 63 -22.72 9.09 14.92
CA ARG A 63 -23.85 8.77 14.04
C ARG A 63 -24.37 7.35 14.27
N PHE A 64 -23.47 6.39 14.41
CA PHE A 64 -23.83 5.00 14.70
C PHE A 64 -24.52 4.89 16.05
N GLN A 65 -23.96 5.48 17.11
CA GLN A 65 -24.52 5.47 18.46
C GLN A 65 -25.93 6.03 18.48
N ARG A 66 -26.16 7.16 17.79
CA ARG A 66 -27.52 7.77 17.66
C ARG A 66 -28.51 6.81 16.98
N ARG A 67 -28.10 6.14 15.89
CA ARG A 67 -28.96 5.17 15.17
C ARG A 67 -29.25 3.91 16.01
N ALA A 68 -28.31 3.54 16.89
CA ALA A 68 -28.42 2.36 17.75
C ALA A 68 -29.07 2.65 19.11
N GLY A 69 -29.55 3.88 19.37
CA GLY A 69 -30.16 4.26 20.67
C GLY A 69 -29.16 4.23 21.84
N LEU A 70 -27.88 4.47 21.57
CA LEU A 70 -26.80 4.47 22.57
C LEU A 70 -26.46 5.90 23.00
N VAL A 71 -25.74 6.02 24.14
CA VAL A 71 -25.12 7.30 24.53
C VAL A 71 -24.19 7.77 23.41
N VAL A 72 -24.36 9.05 23.00
CA VAL A 72 -23.65 9.64 21.83
C VAL A 72 -22.38 10.35 22.31
N ASP A 73 -21.42 9.60 22.82
CA ASP A 73 -20.13 10.11 23.32
C ASP A 73 -18.99 10.12 22.26
N GLY A 74 -19.16 9.35 21.18
CA GLY A 74 -18.14 9.18 20.15
C GLY A 74 -17.04 8.17 20.53
N VAL A 75 -17.21 7.45 21.64
CA VAL A 75 -16.27 6.43 22.12
C VAL A 75 -16.81 5.04 21.72
N PRO A 76 -16.02 4.22 20.96
CA PRO A 76 -16.44 2.89 20.55
C PRO A 76 -16.25 1.86 21.69
N GLY A 77 -16.90 2.11 22.84
CA GLY A 77 -16.87 1.24 24.00
C GLY A 77 -17.62 -0.10 23.79
N THR A 78 -17.70 -0.91 24.84
CA THR A 78 -18.28 -2.27 24.80
C THR A 78 -19.72 -2.29 24.26
N LYS A 79 -20.57 -1.34 24.67
CA LYS A 79 -21.95 -1.24 24.18
C LYS A 79 -22.01 -0.94 22.70
N THR A 80 -21.19 0.02 22.21
CA THR A 80 -21.06 0.38 20.81
C THR A 80 -20.57 -0.80 19.97
N ARG A 81 -19.52 -1.50 20.44
CA ARG A 81 -18.99 -2.68 19.74
C ARG A 81 -20.01 -3.82 19.69
N ARG A 82 -20.72 -4.09 20.78
CA ARG A 82 -21.79 -5.11 20.80
C ARG A 82 -22.90 -4.79 19.78
N ALA A 83 -23.29 -3.54 19.66
CA ALA A 83 -24.30 -3.09 18.71
C ALA A 83 -23.83 -3.21 17.23
N LEU A 84 -22.52 -3.25 16.96
CA LEU A 84 -21.97 -3.53 15.64
C LEU A 84 -22.14 -5.01 15.22
N GLY A 85 -22.70 -5.88 16.06
CA GLY A 85 -22.97 -7.28 15.75
C GLY A 85 -21.69 -8.08 15.49
N PRO A 86 -21.60 -8.87 14.39
CA PRO A 86 -20.41 -9.66 14.06
C PRO A 86 -19.14 -8.82 13.98
N TYR A 87 -19.26 -7.57 13.55
CA TYR A 87 -18.15 -6.61 13.47
C TYR A 87 -17.73 -6.01 14.83
N GLY A 88 -18.21 -6.48 15.94
CA GLY A 88 -17.83 -6.01 17.27
C GLY A 88 -17.46 -7.11 18.26
N ARG A 89 -17.59 -8.39 17.87
CA ARG A 89 -17.52 -9.52 18.80
C ARG A 89 -16.12 -10.01 19.11
N HIS A 90 -15.30 -10.25 18.10
CA HIS A 90 -13.99 -10.90 18.24
C HIS A 90 -12.86 -9.94 17.91
N VAL A 91 -11.85 -9.84 18.78
CA VAL A 91 -10.63 -9.11 18.49
C VAL A 91 -9.65 -10.01 17.74
N LEU A 92 -8.73 -9.42 16.99
CA LEU A 92 -7.70 -10.16 16.28
C LEU A 92 -6.88 -11.01 17.26
N GLY A 93 -6.71 -12.28 16.94
CA GLY A 93 -5.98 -13.24 17.79
C GLY A 93 -6.82 -13.98 18.81
N SER A 94 -8.11 -13.63 19.00
CA SER A 94 -8.99 -14.31 19.97
C SER A 94 -9.45 -15.70 19.52
N ARG A 95 -9.36 -16.00 18.23
CA ARG A 95 -9.70 -17.31 17.64
C ARG A 95 -8.92 -17.53 16.33
N PRO A 96 -8.74 -18.79 15.90
CA PRO A 96 -8.24 -19.06 14.55
C PRO A 96 -9.22 -18.58 13.48
N LEU A 97 -8.68 -17.96 12.40
CA LEU A 97 -9.47 -17.50 11.26
C LEU A 97 -9.16 -18.35 10.04
N LYS A 98 -10.22 -18.86 9.40
CA LYS A 98 -10.14 -19.67 8.17
C LYS A 98 -11.12 -19.15 7.12
N ARG A 99 -11.01 -19.64 5.90
CA ARG A 99 -11.91 -19.27 4.79
C ARG A 99 -13.38 -19.32 5.22
N GLY A 100 -14.11 -18.27 4.86
CA GLY A 100 -15.52 -18.06 5.27
C GLY A 100 -15.70 -17.31 6.59
N ALA A 101 -14.62 -17.11 7.38
CA ALA A 101 -14.71 -16.24 8.55
C ALA A 101 -15.02 -14.79 8.14
N ALA A 102 -15.81 -14.11 8.98
CA ALA A 102 -16.11 -12.70 8.80
C ALA A 102 -16.21 -11.99 10.15
N GLY A 103 -15.94 -10.68 10.15
CA GLY A 103 -16.11 -9.84 11.33
C GLY A 103 -14.96 -8.87 11.56
N TRP A 104 -14.95 -8.33 12.77
CA TRP A 104 -13.94 -7.37 13.23
C TRP A 104 -12.51 -7.93 13.16
N ASP A 105 -12.33 -9.14 13.65
CA ASP A 105 -11.05 -9.84 13.66
C ASP A 105 -10.50 -10.07 12.25
N VAL A 106 -11.36 -10.35 11.26
CA VAL A 106 -10.97 -10.48 9.87
C VAL A 106 -10.60 -9.12 9.26
N ALA A 107 -11.37 -8.06 9.56
CA ALA A 107 -11.04 -6.71 9.09
C ALA A 107 -9.68 -6.24 9.65
N ALA A 108 -9.42 -6.52 10.94
CA ALA A 108 -8.11 -6.24 11.55
C ALA A 108 -6.99 -7.07 10.90
N LEU A 109 -7.22 -8.36 10.60
CA LEU A 109 -6.27 -9.21 9.88
C LEU A 109 -5.94 -8.65 8.49
N GLN A 110 -6.95 -8.25 7.72
CA GLN A 110 -6.75 -7.64 6.40
C GLN A 110 -5.86 -6.40 6.46
N PHE A 111 -6.10 -5.55 7.47
CA PHE A 111 -5.33 -4.33 7.69
C PHE A 111 -3.86 -4.63 8.02
N VAL A 112 -3.61 -5.54 8.97
CA VAL A 112 -2.24 -5.90 9.37
C VAL A 112 -1.49 -6.61 8.23
N LEU A 113 -2.15 -7.53 7.50
CA LEU A 113 -1.56 -8.16 6.32
C LEU A 113 -1.14 -7.13 5.26
N ALA A 114 -1.95 -6.10 5.03
CA ALA A 114 -1.63 -5.06 4.06
C ALA A 114 -0.37 -4.28 4.45
N TRP A 115 -0.23 -3.91 5.73
CA TRP A 115 0.98 -3.26 6.24
C TRP A 115 2.22 -4.16 6.21
N HIS A 116 2.07 -5.48 6.33
CA HIS A 116 3.14 -6.44 6.09
C HIS A 116 3.45 -6.66 4.59
N GLY A 117 2.83 -5.88 3.70
CA GLY A 117 3.07 -5.94 2.26
C GLY A 117 2.26 -7.01 1.51
N PHE A 118 1.20 -7.53 2.13
CA PHE A 118 0.30 -8.53 1.53
C PHE A 118 -1.15 -8.05 1.51
N PRO A 119 -1.48 -6.98 0.77
CA PRO A 119 -2.85 -6.47 0.72
C PRO A 119 -3.82 -7.48 0.10
N SER A 120 -5.04 -7.48 0.60
CA SER A 120 -6.14 -8.39 0.23
C SER A 120 -7.18 -7.73 -0.68
N SER A 121 -6.81 -6.90 -1.61
CA SER A 121 -7.74 -6.15 -2.48
C SER A 121 -8.56 -5.10 -1.68
N THR A 122 -9.57 -5.49 -0.92
CA THR A 122 -10.41 -4.57 -0.13
C THR A 122 -10.43 -4.95 1.34
N PHE A 123 -10.62 -3.95 2.20
CA PHE A 123 -10.91 -4.13 3.62
C PHE A 123 -12.43 -4.24 3.80
N ASP A 124 -12.96 -5.46 3.77
CA ASP A 124 -14.39 -5.76 3.86
C ASP A 124 -14.80 -6.57 5.09
N GLY A 125 -13.79 -7.06 5.84
CA GLY A 125 -13.99 -7.92 7.00
C GLY A 125 -14.38 -9.35 6.65
N GLY A 126 -14.16 -9.80 5.41
CA GLY A 126 -14.42 -11.16 4.95
C GLY A 126 -13.14 -11.93 4.61
N LEU A 127 -12.98 -13.17 5.10
CA LEU A 127 -11.90 -14.06 4.70
C LEU A 127 -12.32 -14.85 3.44
N GLY A 128 -12.49 -14.07 2.35
CA GLY A 128 -12.74 -14.60 1.01
C GLY A 128 -11.45 -15.01 0.30
N GLN A 129 -11.53 -15.26 -1.01
CA GLN A 129 -10.42 -15.77 -1.82
C GLN A 129 -9.22 -14.81 -1.86
N HIS A 130 -9.45 -13.48 -1.90
CA HIS A 130 -8.37 -12.49 -1.92
C HIS A 130 -7.62 -12.44 -0.58
N THR A 131 -8.34 -12.41 0.54
CA THR A 131 -7.77 -12.46 1.89
C THR A 131 -7.02 -13.78 2.12
N LEU A 132 -7.58 -14.91 1.66
CA LEU A 132 -6.92 -16.21 1.75
C LEU A 132 -5.58 -16.22 0.98
N ARG A 133 -5.54 -15.68 -0.23
CA ARG A 133 -4.30 -15.57 -1.01
C ARG A 133 -3.26 -14.68 -0.32
N ALA A 134 -3.67 -13.54 0.20
CA ALA A 134 -2.81 -12.63 0.96
C ALA A 134 -2.23 -13.32 2.19
N LEU A 135 -3.07 -13.99 2.99
CA LEU A 135 -2.66 -14.75 4.18
C LEU A 135 -1.65 -15.85 3.83
N LYS A 136 -1.90 -16.66 2.80
CA LYS A 136 -0.96 -17.70 2.37
C LYS A 136 0.37 -17.14 1.85
N ARG A 137 0.36 -15.98 1.19
CA ARG A 137 1.60 -15.30 0.77
C ARG A 137 2.39 -14.82 1.99
N PHE A 138 1.73 -14.20 2.96
CA PHE A 138 2.34 -13.79 4.22
C PHE A 138 2.93 -15.00 4.97
N GLN A 139 2.18 -16.10 5.12
CA GLN A 139 2.66 -17.30 5.80
C GLN A 139 3.94 -17.86 5.14
N ARG A 140 3.99 -17.96 3.81
CA ARG A 140 5.22 -18.36 3.10
C ARG A 140 6.39 -17.41 3.37
N TRP A 141 6.14 -16.11 3.31
CA TRP A 141 7.14 -15.09 3.57
C TRP A 141 7.70 -15.17 4.99
N ALA A 142 6.83 -15.45 5.96
CA ALA A 142 7.18 -15.62 7.37
C ALA A 142 7.77 -17.00 7.72
N GLY A 143 8.02 -17.88 6.72
CA GLY A 143 8.54 -19.24 6.94
C GLY A 143 7.53 -20.21 7.57
N LEU A 144 6.22 -19.88 7.54
CA LEU A 144 5.15 -20.70 8.08
C LEU A 144 4.54 -21.60 7.00
N LYS A 145 3.88 -22.70 7.43
CA LYS A 145 3.05 -23.51 6.54
C LYS A 145 1.92 -22.64 5.96
N PRO A 146 1.78 -22.54 4.62
CA PRO A 146 0.78 -21.67 3.99
C PRO A 146 -0.59 -22.36 3.90
N ASP A 147 -1.16 -22.75 5.06
CA ASP A 147 -2.44 -23.43 5.18
C ASP A 147 -3.64 -22.50 4.98
N GLY A 148 -3.44 -21.18 5.14
CA GLY A 148 -4.49 -20.19 5.05
C GLY A 148 -5.37 -20.10 6.30
N VAL A 149 -4.86 -20.59 7.43
CA VAL A 149 -5.48 -20.44 8.76
C VAL A 149 -4.65 -19.45 9.58
N ALA A 150 -5.21 -18.30 9.94
CA ALA A 150 -4.55 -17.40 10.87
C ALA A 150 -4.72 -17.91 12.29
N GLY A 151 -3.75 -18.69 12.76
CA GLY A 151 -3.64 -19.25 14.09
C GLY A 151 -2.53 -18.60 14.93
N PRO A 152 -2.19 -19.16 16.11
CA PRO A 152 -1.21 -18.57 17.04
C PRO A 152 0.14 -18.22 16.40
N SER A 153 0.72 -19.11 15.57
CA SER A 153 1.99 -18.88 14.88
C SER A 153 1.88 -17.72 13.86
N THR A 154 0.76 -17.65 13.11
CA THR A 154 0.50 -16.54 12.20
C THR A 154 0.37 -15.22 12.96
N TYR A 155 -0.38 -15.21 14.09
CA TYR A 155 -0.50 -14.02 14.92
C TYR A 155 0.82 -13.60 15.57
N ALA A 156 1.67 -14.55 15.93
CA ALA A 156 3.02 -14.24 16.42
C ALA A 156 3.85 -13.55 15.32
N ALA A 157 3.84 -14.08 14.10
CA ALA A 157 4.55 -13.49 12.97
C ALA A 157 4.02 -12.10 12.59
N LEU A 158 2.71 -11.86 12.67
CA LEU A 158 2.10 -10.54 12.42
C LEU A 158 2.46 -9.47 13.45
N ARG A 159 3.08 -9.83 14.58
CA ARG A 159 3.63 -8.89 15.56
C ARG A 159 5.09 -8.51 15.31
N SER A 160 5.76 -9.19 14.37
CA SER A 160 7.13 -8.83 13.98
C SER A 160 7.18 -7.44 13.34
N PRO A 161 8.34 -6.75 13.39
CA PRO A 161 8.52 -5.49 12.67
C PRO A 161 8.21 -5.63 11.18
N LEU A 162 7.75 -4.54 10.57
CA LEU A 162 7.54 -4.48 9.13
C LEU A 162 8.88 -4.60 8.39
N ALA A 163 8.87 -5.24 7.23
CA ALA A 163 10.03 -5.25 6.36
C ALA A 163 10.32 -3.83 5.83
N THR A 164 11.60 -3.50 5.71
CA THR A 164 12.10 -2.28 5.08
C THR A 164 13.03 -2.65 3.94
N CYS A 165 13.19 -1.77 2.96
CA CYS A 165 14.15 -1.97 1.88
C CYS A 165 15.58 -1.91 2.42
N PRO A 166 16.41 -2.96 2.23
CA PRO A 166 17.78 -2.99 2.77
C PRO A 166 18.82 -2.32 1.86
N ILE A 167 18.44 -1.86 0.67
CA ILE A 167 19.34 -1.19 -0.28
C ILE A 167 18.88 0.23 -0.56
N ALA A 168 19.81 1.12 -0.90
CA ALA A 168 19.50 2.45 -1.40
C ALA A 168 18.99 2.36 -2.84
N LEU A 169 17.98 3.16 -3.17
CA LEU A 169 17.38 3.25 -4.49
C LEU A 169 17.49 4.68 -5.01
N ALA A 170 17.59 4.84 -6.32
CA ALA A 170 17.42 6.13 -6.98
C ALA A 170 15.95 6.35 -7.36
N TRP A 171 15.53 7.61 -7.50
CA TRP A 171 14.23 7.94 -8.07
C TRP A 171 14.14 7.40 -9.51
N PRO A 172 13.09 6.63 -9.86
CA PRO A 172 12.95 6.07 -11.21
C PRO A 172 12.59 7.10 -12.27
N LEU A 173 12.11 8.27 -11.84
CA LEU A 173 11.89 9.47 -12.64
C LEU A 173 11.75 10.69 -11.73
N VAL A 174 11.90 11.89 -12.28
CA VAL A 174 11.66 13.16 -11.58
C VAL A 174 10.20 13.57 -11.78
N GLY A 175 9.46 13.69 -10.68
CA GLY A 175 8.06 14.10 -10.70
C GLY A 175 7.45 14.19 -9.30
N PRO A 176 6.31 14.88 -9.13
CA PRO A 176 5.63 14.94 -7.85
C PRO A 176 5.01 13.58 -7.49
N VAL A 177 5.16 13.16 -6.24
CA VAL A 177 4.44 12.00 -5.70
C VAL A 177 2.97 12.39 -5.55
N SER A 178 2.09 11.75 -6.31
CA SER A 178 0.64 11.98 -6.31
C SER A 178 -0.10 11.08 -5.34
N ASP A 179 0.44 9.89 -5.03
CA ASP A 179 -0.09 9.01 -3.98
C ASP A 179 1.03 8.17 -3.34
N VAL A 180 0.90 7.91 -2.05
CA VAL A 180 1.93 7.25 -1.24
C VAL A 180 1.52 5.83 -0.84
N PHE A 181 2.51 5.02 -0.42
CA PHE A 181 2.29 3.71 0.16
C PHE A 181 1.36 3.80 1.39
N GLY A 182 0.30 3.00 1.42
CA GLY A 182 -0.62 3.00 2.55
C GLY A 182 -2.10 2.86 2.21
N PRO A 183 -2.98 3.13 3.19
CA PRO A 183 -4.42 3.00 3.02
C PRO A 183 -5.02 4.02 2.03
N ARG A 184 -5.78 3.52 1.05
CA ARG A 184 -6.52 4.32 0.06
C ARG A 184 -8.00 3.90 0.09
N ALA A 185 -8.87 4.74 0.63
CA ALA A 185 -10.30 4.44 0.83
C ALA A 185 -10.51 3.11 1.60
N ASN A 186 -10.95 2.04 0.94
CA ASN A 186 -11.08 0.69 1.51
C ASN A 186 -10.07 -0.31 0.92
N ARG A 187 -9.01 0.19 0.30
CA ARG A 187 -7.90 -0.59 -0.29
C ARG A 187 -6.57 -0.16 0.33
N PHE A 188 -5.51 -0.81 -0.10
CA PHE A 188 -4.14 -0.47 0.26
C PHE A 188 -3.33 -0.22 -1.01
N HIS A 189 -2.63 0.90 -1.07
CA HIS A 189 -1.70 1.24 -2.14
C HIS A 189 -0.32 0.65 -1.79
N ALA A 190 0.17 -0.25 -2.63
CA ALA A 190 1.38 -1.04 -2.35
C ALA A 190 2.67 -0.40 -2.87
N GLY A 191 2.62 0.86 -3.30
CA GLY A 191 3.76 1.58 -3.89
C GLY A 191 3.62 3.08 -3.79
N LEU A 192 4.30 3.77 -4.70
CA LEU A 192 4.18 5.22 -4.93
C LEU A 192 3.60 5.46 -6.33
N ASP A 193 2.71 6.43 -6.47
CA ASP A 193 2.33 6.97 -7.77
C ASP A 193 3.09 8.29 -7.99
N ILE A 194 3.89 8.36 -9.06
CA ILE A 194 4.70 9.53 -9.43
C ILE A 194 4.10 10.12 -10.70
N ALA A 195 3.49 11.29 -10.59
CA ALA A 195 2.86 11.94 -11.73
C ALA A 195 3.93 12.48 -12.71
N ALA A 196 3.76 12.16 -13.98
CA ALA A 196 4.62 12.68 -15.04
C ALA A 196 3.87 12.62 -16.40
N PRO A 197 4.23 13.48 -17.36
CA PRO A 197 3.67 13.41 -18.71
C PRO A 197 3.90 12.04 -19.36
N ARG A 198 2.94 11.61 -20.19
CA ARG A 198 3.12 10.42 -21.04
C ARG A 198 4.39 10.56 -21.88
N GLY A 199 5.17 9.49 -21.99
CA GLY A 199 6.44 9.50 -22.70
C GLY A 199 7.66 9.92 -21.88
N THR A 200 7.50 10.36 -20.62
CA THR A 200 8.62 10.62 -19.71
C THR A 200 9.43 9.35 -19.49
N SER A 201 10.78 9.45 -19.54
CA SER A 201 11.68 8.31 -19.29
C SER A 201 11.50 7.74 -17.89
N VAL A 202 11.47 6.40 -17.81
CA VAL A 202 11.47 5.63 -16.56
C VAL A 202 12.76 4.83 -16.49
N GLU A 203 13.48 4.95 -15.38
CA GLU A 203 14.80 4.37 -15.19
C GLU A 203 14.82 3.34 -14.06
N SER A 204 15.77 2.39 -14.14
CA SER A 204 15.98 1.41 -13.07
C SER A 204 16.50 2.09 -11.80
N ALA A 205 15.79 1.90 -10.68
CA ALA A 205 16.13 2.51 -9.40
C ALA A 205 17.43 1.95 -8.76
N ALA A 206 17.91 0.78 -9.21
CA ALA A 206 19.18 0.17 -8.82
C ALA A 206 19.66 -0.81 -9.88
N PRO A 207 20.94 -1.25 -9.85
CA PRO A 207 21.41 -2.33 -10.72
C PRO A 207 20.65 -3.63 -10.46
N GLY A 208 20.35 -4.40 -11.53
CA GLY A 208 19.61 -5.64 -11.35
C GLY A 208 19.37 -6.42 -12.65
N ARG A 209 18.50 -7.42 -12.56
CA ARG A 209 18.07 -8.26 -13.67
C ARG A 209 16.56 -8.14 -13.89
N VAL A 210 16.16 -7.87 -15.10
CA VAL A 210 14.75 -7.85 -15.52
C VAL A 210 14.18 -9.27 -15.44
N VAL A 211 13.20 -9.48 -14.60
CA VAL A 211 12.53 -10.80 -14.43
C VAL A 211 11.16 -10.85 -15.11
N PHE A 212 10.59 -9.68 -15.37
CA PHE A 212 9.34 -9.52 -16.13
C PHE A 212 9.40 -8.23 -16.96
N ALA A 213 8.95 -8.31 -18.21
CA ALA A 213 8.74 -7.18 -19.11
C ALA A 213 7.58 -7.53 -20.05
N GLY A 214 6.44 -6.83 -19.94
CA GLY A 214 5.25 -7.12 -20.73
C GLY A 214 3.96 -6.63 -20.09
N PHE A 215 2.82 -6.98 -20.71
CA PHE A 215 1.50 -6.63 -20.22
C PHE A 215 1.07 -7.56 -19.07
N SER A 216 0.58 -6.98 -17.96
CA SER A 216 0.09 -7.69 -16.78
C SER A 216 -1.41 -7.50 -16.60
N LEU A 217 -2.17 -8.61 -16.51
CA LEU A 217 -3.62 -8.60 -16.28
C LEU A 217 -4.06 -8.18 -14.87
N GLY A 218 -3.11 -7.96 -13.95
CA GLY A 218 -3.40 -7.62 -12.55
C GLY A 218 -3.68 -6.14 -12.28
N GLY A 219 -4.05 -5.37 -13.31
CA GLY A 219 -4.29 -3.92 -13.20
C GLY A 219 -3.04 -3.06 -13.48
N PHE A 220 -1.84 -3.64 -13.49
CA PHE A 220 -0.58 -2.92 -13.71
C PHE A 220 -0.37 -2.43 -15.16
N GLY A 221 -1.10 -3.00 -16.14
CA GLY A 221 -0.88 -2.71 -17.55
C GLY A 221 0.51 -3.16 -18.01
N ASN A 222 1.22 -2.35 -18.78
CA ASN A 222 2.61 -2.60 -19.13
C ASN A 222 3.49 -2.46 -17.89
N LEU A 223 4.23 -3.53 -17.59
CA LEU A 223 4.97 -3.71 -16.34
C LEU A 223 6.38 -4.19 -16.64
N VAL A 224 7.36 -3.59 -15.95
CA VAL A 224 8.72 -4.11 -15.81
C VAL A 224 8.97 -4.45 -14.36
N ILE A 225 9.60 -5.60 -14.08
CA ILE A 225 10.07 -6.00 -12.75
C ILE A 225 11.56 -6.27 -12.83
N VAL A 226 12.32 -5.59 -11.97
CA VAL A 226 13.77 -5.76 -11.84
C VAL A 226 14.08 -6.37 -10.48
N ASN A 227 14.78 -7.50 -10.45
CA ASN A 227 15.33 -8.09 -9.23
C ASN A 227 16.73 -7.52 -8.96
N HIS A 228 16.95 -7.13 -7.72
CA HIS A 228 18.20 -6.60 -7.18
C HIS A 228 18.83 -7.58 -6.18
N THR A 229 19.87 -7.13 -5.46
CA THR A 229 20.47 -7.86 -4.32
C THR A 229 19.49 -7.94 -3.14
N ASP A 230 19.83 -8.73 -2.13
CA ASP A 230 19.14 -8.83 -0.84
C ASP A 230 17.63 -9.17 -0.90
N GLY A 231 17.22 -9.82 -2.01
CA GLY A 231 15.83 -10.21 -2.24
C GLY A 231 14.91 -9.02 -2.52
N VAL A 232 15.48 -7.88 -2.92
CA VAL A 232 14.72 -6.70 -3.35
C VAL A 232 14.29 -6.83 -4.80
N ALA A 233 13.08 -6.43 -5.11
CA ALA A 233 12.58 -6.24 -6.45
C ALA A 233 11.88 -4.89 -6.56
N THR A 234 12.05 -4.20 -7.68
CA THR A 234 11.30 -3.00 -8.04
C THR A 234 10.34 -3.27 -9.19
N MET A 235 9.17 -2.64 -9.16
CA MET A 235 8.14 -2.78 -10.17
C MET A 235 7.80 -1.40 -10.74
N TYR A 236 7.69 -1.33 -12.07
CA TYR A 236 7.42 -0.11 -12.83
C TYR A 236 6.21 -0.37 -13.70
N ALA A 237 5.06 0.16 -13.31
CA ALA A 237 3.77 -0.15 -13.92
C ALA A 237 3.14 1.06 -14.63
N HIS A 238 2.05 0.79 -15.35
CA HIS A 238 1.29 1.72 -16.20
C HIS A 238 2.11 2.31 -17.36
N LEU A 239 3.21 1.63 -17.74
CA LEU A 239 4.10 2.13 -18.81
C LEU A 239 3.37 2.24 -20.16
N ASP A 240 3.80 3.21 -20.97
CA ASP A 240 3.39 3.33 -22.38
C ASP A 240 4.21 2.38 -23.25
N THR A 241 5.54 2.44 -23.13
CA THR A 241 6.47 1.57 -23.84
C THR A 241 7.36 0.81 -22.86
N ILE A 242 7.86 -0.34 -23.30
CA ILE A 242 8.86 -1.15 -22.60
C ILE A 242 10.09 -1.21 -23.50
N ALA A 243 11.26 -0.81 -22.97
CA ALA A 243 12.53 -0.74 -23.71
C ALA A 243 13.50 -1.88 -23.36
N VAL A 244 13.10 -2.79 -22.48
CA VAL A 244 13.96 -3.89 -21.98
C VAL A 244 13.30 -5.23 -22.18
N GLY A 245 14.13 -6.30 -22.24
CA GLY A 245 13.69 -7.67 -22.35
C GLY A 245 13.90 -8.44 -21.03
N ARG A 246 13.15 -9.55 -20.89
CA ARG A 246 13.34 -10.48 -19.78
C ARG A 246 14.77 -11.03 -19.77
N GLN A 247 15.36 -11.21 -18.58
CA GLN A 247 16.73 -11.64 -18.28
C GLN A 247 17.81 -10.60 -18.58
N GLN A 248 17.48 -9.45 -19.15
CA GLN A 248 18.42 -8.36 -19.36
C GLN A 248 18.97 -7.88 -18.01
N VAL A 249 20.31 -7.72 -17.93
CA VAL A 249 20.99 -7.08 -16.80
C VAL A 249 21.06 -5.60 -17.09
N VAL A 250 20.65 -4.79 -16.13
CA VAL A 250 20.60 -3.32 -16.25
C VAL A 250 21.35 -2.66 -15.09
N PRO A 251 22.15 -1.63 -15.35
CA PRO A 251 22.68 -0.78 -14.29
C PRO A 251 21.58 0.10 -13.69
N GLY A 252 21.85 0.74 -12.54
CA GLY A 252 21.01 1.82 -12.03
C GLY A 252 20.96 2.98 -13.02
N GLY A 253 19.82 3.65 -13.16
CA GLY A 253 19.61 4.72 -14.14
C GLY A 253 19.42 4.23 -15.58
N PHE A 254 19.33 2.91 -15.83
CA PHE A 254 19.08 2.38 -17.16
C PHE A 254 17.64 2.62 -17.60
N HIS A 255 17.44 3.08 -18.82
CA HIS A 255 16.12 3.31 -19.42
C HIS A 255 15.33 2.00 -19.54
N LEU A 256 14.20 1.91 -18.85
CA LEU A 256 13.31 0.73 -18.83
C LEU A 256 12.11 0.88 -19.77
N GLY A 257 11.69 2.10 -20.06
CA GLY A 257 10.50 2.42 -20.84
C GLY A 257 10.01 3.84 -20.55
N THR A 258 8.76 4.12 -20.88
CA THR A 258 8.19 5.47 -20.70
C THR A 258 6.89 5.44 -19.92
N VAL A 259 6.59 6.54 -19.21
CA VAL A 259 5.34 6.75 -18.49
C VAL A 259 4.15 6.67 -19.44
N GLY A 260 3.13 5.95 -19.02
CA GLY A 260 1.85 5.81 -19.72
C GLY A 260 0.64 5.90 -18.79
N ALA A 261 -0.43 5.26 -19.23
CA ALA A 261 -1.68 5.12 -18.48
C ALA A 261 -2.35 3.77 -18.83
N THR A 262 -1.54 2.71 -18.97
CA THR A 262 -2.05 1.36 -19.28
C THR A 262 -2.55 0.65 -18.03
N GLY A 263 -3.46 -0.33 -18.18
CA GLY A 263 -4.08 -1.03 -17.04
C GLY A 263 -5.13 -0.19 -16.31
N ASP A 264 -5.15 -0.26 -14.98
CA ASP A 264 -6.16 0.41 -14.13
C ASP A 264 -5.75 1.86 -13.74
N ALA A 265 -5.03 2.57 -14.61
CA ALA A 265 -4.61 3.94 -14.39
C ALA A 265 -5.72 4.94 -14.75
N THR A 266 -5.86 6.02 -13.96
CA THR A 266 -6.81 7.12 -14.22
C THR A 266 -6.23 8.27 -15.04
N GLY A 267 -4.91 8.28 -15.25
CA GLY A 267 -4.17 9.27 -16.02
C GLY A 267 -2.69 8.91 -16.06
N PRO A 268 -1.85 9.67 -16.80
CA PRO A 268 -0.42 9.38 -16.92
C PRO A 268 0.30 9.51 -15.58
N HIS A 269 0.91 8.40 -15.12
CA HIS A 269 1.79 8.33 -13.95
C HIS A 269 2.62 7.04 -13.99
N LEU A 270 3.68 7.00 -13.20
CA LEU A 270 4.39 5.76 -12.88
C LEU A 270 3.87 5.24 -11.54
N HIS A 271 3.36 4.01 -11.52
CA HIS A 271 3.19 3.27 -10.27
C HIS A 271 4.47 2.49 -9.97
N PHE A 272 5.13 2.84 -8.86
CA PHE A 272 6.42 2.28 -8.44
C PHE A 272 6.29 1.50 -7.13
N GLU A 273 6.58 0.20 -7.15
CA GLU A 273 6.62 -0.63 -5.95
C GLU A 273 8.04 -1.10 -5.63
N VAL A 274 8.33 -1.21 -4.33
CA VAL A 274 9.49 -1.92 -3.79
C VAL A 274 9.02 -3.15 -3.03
N ARG A 275 9.60 -4.29 -3.32
CA ARG A 275 9.27 -5.56 -2.66
C ARG A 275 10.51 -6.23 -2.07
N VAL A 276 10.40 -6.69 -0.82
CA VAL A 276 11.46 -7.43 -0.13
C VAL A 276 10.98 -8.86 0.10
N ARG A 277 11.60 -9.80 -0.62
CA ARG A 277 11.20 -11.23 -0.64
C ARG A 277 9.69 -11.39 -0.97
N GLY A 278 9.17 -10.48 -1.81
CA GLY A 278 7.77 -10.47 -2.26
C GLY A 278 6.78 -9.70 -1.38
N ALA A 279 7.18 -9.19 -0.21
CA ALA A 279 6.39 -8.26 0.59
C ALA A 279 6.56 -6.83 0.04
N ALA A 280 5.48 -6.14 -0.26
CA ALA A 280 5.54 -4.73 -0.63
C ALA A 280 5.93 -3.88 0.59
N VAL A 281 6.86 -2.96 0.42
CA VAL A 281 7.35 -2.06 1.46
C VAL A 281 7.22 -0.62 1.00
N ASP A 282 7.17 0.32 1.95
CA ASP A 282 7.19 1.75 1.62
C ASP A 282 8.49 2.09 0.88
N PRO A 283 8.42 2.60 -0.36
CA PRO A 283 9.61 2.95 -1.11
C PRO A 283 10.33 4.20 -0.58
N LEU A 284 9.61 5.15 0.04
CA LEU A 284 10.16 6.46 0.43
C LEU A 284 11.41 6.39 1.30
N PRO A 285 11.51 5.51 2.32
CA PRO A 285 12.71 5.45 3.16
C PRO A 285 13.99 4.98 2.43
N ALA A 286 13.85 4.37 1.25
CA ALA A 286 14.98 3.89 0.46
C ALA A 286 15.41 4.87 -0.65
N LEU A 287 14.61 5.90 -0.91
CA LEU A 287 14.83 6.94 -1.91
C LEU A 287 15.52 8.16 -1.26
N PRO A 288 16.41 8.89 -1.97
CA PRO A 288 17.12 10.05 -1.45
C PRO A 288 16.24 11.30 -1.27
#